data_90e0b614a447e17304f468fb46f8ba55
#
_entry.id   90e0b614a447e17304f468fb46f8ba55
#
_cell.length_a   1.000
_cell.length_b   1.000
_cell.length_c   1.000
_cell.angle_alpha   90.00
_cell.angle_beta   90.00
_cell.angle_gamma   90.00
#
_symmetry.space_group_name_H-M   'P 1'
#
loop_
_entity.id
_entity.type
_entity.pdbx_description
1 polymer ?
#
loop_
_entity_poly.entity_id
_entity_poly.type
_entity_poly.pdbx_seq_one_letter_code
_entity_poly.pdbx_strand_id
1 'polypeptide(L)'
;MALHLDDPAVTDFAHWRKLAEAVLKGADFDETLTSKTADGIRIEPFYTKADGRAPIMGRAAGVPWTIMQRVDDPDCARANKQALTDLENGANGLTLVFRDSIGAYGFGIEAKADVVADALKGVYLDAGIDISLDCGPRGRDAAHAFADACKSLGFPANTV
;
A
#
# COMPACT_ATOMS: atom_id res chain seq x y z
N MET A 1 -25.57 -16.13 30.29
CA MET A 1 -25.98 -14.73 30.40
C MET A 1 -25.34 -14.02 29.20
N ALA A 2 -26.11 -13.76 28.15
CA ALA A 2 -25.57 -13.10 26.97
C ALA A 2 -25.38 -11.62 27.30
N LEU A 3 -24.15 -11.12 27.17
CA LEU A 3 -23.85 -9.68 27.22
C LEU A 3 -24.60 -9.01 26.05
N HIS A 4 -25.61 -8.21 26.36
CA HIS A 4 -26.24 -7.33 25.38
C HIS A 4 -25.22 -6.24 25.04
N LEU A 5 -24.68 -6.26 23.81
CA LEU A 5 -23.71 -5.29 23.28
C LEU A 5 -24.28 -3.85 23.14
N ASP A 6 -25.57 -3.69 23.36
CA ASP A 6 -26.28 -2.40 23.28
C ASP A 6 -26.57 -1.79 24.67
N ASP A 7 -26.01 -2.33 25.76
CA ASP A 7 -26.16 -1.73 27.09
C ASP A 7 -25.27 -0.48 27.19
N PRO A 8 -25.85 0.72 27.29
CA PRO A 8 -25.08 1.98 27.39
C PRO A 8 -24.13 2.01 28.59
N ALA A 9 -24.37 1.20 29.62
CA ALA A 9 -23.47 1.07 30.78
C ALA A 9 -22.13 0.36 30.42
N VAL A 10 -22.08 -0.41 29.33
CA VAL A 10 -20.87 -1.12 28.89
C VAL A 10 -20.00 -0.25 27.95
N THR A 11 -20.56 0.86 27.43
CA THR A 11 -19.88 1.74 26.45
C THR A 11 -19.35 3.03 27.08
N ASP A 12 -19.57 3.25 28.37
CA ASP A 12 -19.05 4.43 29.06
C ASP A 12 -17.55 4.24 29.39
N PHE A 13 -16.70 4.99 28.72
CA PHE A 13 -15.25 4.97 28.95
C PHE A 13 -14.88 5.30 30.39
N ALA A 14 -15.58 6.23 31.05
CA ALA A 14 -15.30 6.61 32.43
C ALA A 14 -15.60 5.47 33.41
N HIS A 15 -16.67 4.73 33.19
CA HIS A 15 -17.02 3.54 33.97
C HIS A 15 -15.99 2.43 33.76
N TRP A 16 -15.63 2.13 32.50
CA TRP A 16 -14.60 1.16 32.18
C TRP A 16 -13.25 1.51 32.80
N ARG A 17 -12.82 2.77 32.72
CA ARG A 17 -11.57 3.24 33.32
C ARG A 17 -11.54 3.02 34.83
N LYS A 18 -12.63 3.36 35.51
CA LYS A 18 -12.75 3.12 36.97
C LYS A 18 -12.63 1.65 37.35
N LEU A 19 -13.21 0.75 36.56
CA LEU A 19 -13.07 -0.69 36.77
C LEU A 19 -11.63 -1.16 36.51
N ALA A 20 -10.98 -0.66 35.45
CA ALA A 20 -9.60 -0.98 35.15
C ALA A 20 -8.65 -0.51 36.26
N GLU A 21 -8.80 0.72 36.75
CA GLU A 21 -8.01 1.27 37.86
C GLU A 21 -8.19 0.43 39.16
N ALA A 22 -9.40 -0.05 39.41
CA ALA A 22 -9.66 -0.91 40.57
C ALA A 22 -8.92 -2.29 40.47
N VAL A 23 -8.79 -2.81 39.26
CA VAL A 23 -8.03 -4.07 39.01
C VAL A 23 -6.54 -3.86 39.14
N LEU A 24 -6.03 -2.69 38.81
CA LEU A 24 -4.61 -2.33 38.87
C LEU A 24 -4.06 -2.21 40.28
N LYS A 25 -4.93 -2.16 41.31
CA LYS A 25 -4.55 -2.14 42.75
C LYS A 25 -3.54 -1.06 43.11
N GLY A 26 -3.63 0.12 42.46
CA GLY A 26 -2.75 1.25 42.69
C GLY A 26 -1.54 1.36 41.76
N ALA A 27 -1.36 0.46 40.80
CA ALA A 27 -0.41 0.67 39.72
C ALA A 27 -0.89 1.79 38.80
N ASP A 28 0.06 2.54 38.24
CA ASP A 28 -0.27 3.64 37.32
C ASP A 28 -0.94 3.11 36.05
N PHE A 29 -2.06 3.75 35.71
CA PHE A 29 -2.87 3.36 34.54
C PHE A 29 -2.11 3.54 33.24
N ASP A 30 -1.44 4.68 33.07
CA ASP A 30 -0.78 5.04 31.84
C ASP A 30 0.48 4.18 31.62
N GLU A 31 1.24 3.91 32.67
CA GLU A 31 2.42 3.04 32.59
C GLU A 31 2.07 1.57 32.31
N THR A 32 0.90 1.12 32.81
CA THR A 32 0.54 -0.31 32.74
C THR A 32 -0.26 -0.66 31.50
N LEU A 33 -1.18 0.21 31.06
CA LEU A 33 -2.16 -0.10 30.03
C LEU A 33 -1.97 0.68 28.74
N THR A 34 -1.13 1.73 28.71
CA THR A 34 -0.84 2.42 27.46
C THR A 34 0.51 2.01 26.88
N SER A 35 0.64 2.14 25.59
CA SER A 35 1.91 1.89 24.89
C SER A 35 2.19 2.98 23.87
N LYS A 36 3.38 2.95 23.26
CA LYS A 36 3.73 3.86 22.17
C LYS A 36 4.28 3.07 20.99
N THR A 37 3.95 3.51 19.78
CA THR A 37 4.61 3.03 18.57
C THR A 37 6.08 3.48 18.54
N ALA A 38 6.88 2.93 17.61
CA ALA A 38 8.26 3.37 17.37
C ALA A 38 8.31 4.86 16.98
N ASP A 39 7.25 5.40 16.36
CA ASP A 39 7.14 6.81 15.97
C ASP A 39 6.60 7.70 17.12
N GLY A 40 6.42 7.15 18.32
CA GLY A 40 5.97 7.89 19.50
C GLY A 40 4.47 8.12 19.59
N ILE A 41 3.66 7.53 18.72
CA ILE A 41 2.20 7.63 18.78
C ILE A 41 1.69 6.84 19.98
N ARG A 42 0.93 7.50 20.86
CA ARG A 42 0.33 6.87 22.03
C ARG A 42 -0.83 5.95 21.60
N ILE A 43 -0.82 4.74 22.12
CA ILE A 43 -1.87 3.74 21.95
C ILE A 43 -2.61 3.60 23.27
N GLU A 44 -3.90 3.93 23.26
CA GLU A 44 -4.79 3.75 24.41
C GLU A 44 -5.25 2.29 24.49
N PRO A 45 -5.51 1.75 25.71
CA PRO A 45 -5.99 0.37 25.88
C PRO A 45 -7.42 0.16 25.38
N PHE A 46 -8.18 1.23 25.18
CA PHE A 46 -9.56 1.20 24.73
C PHE A 46 -9.92 2.47 23.94
N TYR A 47 -10.63 2.30 22.85
CA TYR A 47 -11.14 3.40 22.01
C TYR A 47 -12.67 3.28 21.91
N THR A 48 -13.37 4.37 22.22
CA THR A 48 -14.80 4.48 21.96
C THR A 48 -15.05 4.87 20.51
N LYS A 49 -16.23 4.56 20.00
CA LYS A 49 -16.67 5.10 18.71
C LYS A 49 -16.72 6.62 18.81
N ALA A 50 -15.88 7.29 18.04
CA ALA A 50 -15.89 8.75 17.99
C ALA A 50 -17.08 9.21 17.13
N ASP A 51 -17.97 10.03 17.72
CA ASP A 51 -19.08 10.62 17.00
C ASP A 51 -18.58 11.58 15.91
N GLY A 52 -19.23 11.54 14.76
CA GLY A 52 -18.95 12.45 13.65
C GLY A 52 -17.71 12.11 12.80
N ARG A 53 -16.99 11.02 13.05
CA ARG A 53 -15.93 10.59 12.14
C ARG A 53 -16.53 9.80 10.99
N ALA A 54 -16.45 10.36 9.79
CA ALA A 54 -16.73 9.63 8.58
C ALA A 54 -15.62 8.61 8.29
N PRO A 55 -15.94 7.44 7.72
CA PRO A 55 -14.91 6.52 7.21
C PRO A 55 -14.01 7.24 6.21
N ILE A 56 -12.69 7.07 6.34
CA ILE A 56 -11.74 7.53 5.33
C ILE A 56 -11.83 6.52 4.18
N MET A 57 -12.48 6.94 3.11
CA MET A 57 -12.60 6.13 1.90
C MET A 57 -11.30 6.28 1.10
N GLY A 58 -10.57 5.20 0.90
CA GLY A 58 -9.37 5.18 0.03
C GLY A 58 -9.72 5.34 -1.45
N ARG A 59 -11.00 5.32 -1.80
CA ARG A 59 -11.51 5.31 -3.16
C ARG A 59 -12.89 5.96 -3.20
N ALA A 60 -13.23 6.65 -4.28
CA ALA A 60 -14.57 7.19 -4.49
C ALA A 60 -15.62 6.06 -4.57
N ALA A 61 -16.84 6.37 -4.10
CA ALA A 61 -17.93 5.39 -4.13
C ALA A 61 -18.26 4.97 -5.58
N GLY A 62 -18.40 3.66 -5.80
CA GLY A 62 -18.72 3.11 -7.13
C GLY A 62 -17.52 2.97 -8.08
N VAL A 63 -16.34 3.49 -7.74
CA VAL A 63 -15.14 3.28 -8.55
C VAL A 63 -14.56 1.89 -8.27
N PRO A 64 -14.26 1.06 -9.29
CA PRO A 64 -13.62 -0.22 -9.09
C PRO A 64 -12.21 -0.06 -8.49
N TRP A 65 -11.70 -1.08 -7.84
CA TRP A 65 -10.30 -1.12 -7.41
C TRP A 65 -9.38 -1.34 -8.59
N THR A 66 -8.13 -0.88 -8.47
CA THR A 66 -7.08 -1.19 -9.41
C THR A 66 -6.53 -2.60 -9.13
N ILE A 67 -6.48 -3.42 -10.17
CA ILE A 67 -5.88 -4.76 -10.13
C ILE A 67 -4.43 -4.61 -10.59
N MET A 68 -3.52 -4.53 -9.60
CA MET A 68 -2.08 -4.37 -9.84
C MET A 68 -1.41 -5.72 -9.98
N GLN A 69 -0.75 -5.96 -11.11
CA GLN A 69 0.04 -7.18 -11.32
C GLN A 69 1.54 -6.89 -11.22
N ARG A 70 2.24 -7.85 -10.64
CA ARG A 70 3.68 -7.76 -10.39
C ARG A 70 4.46 -8.18 -11.63
N VAL A 71 5.41 -7.33 -12.05
CA VAL A 71 6.35 -7.58 -13.16
C VAL A 71 7.76 -7.59 -12.57
N ASP A 72 8.35 -8.77 -12.40
CA ASP A 72 9.61 -8.96 -11.69
C ASP A 72 10.56 -9.98 -12.34
N ASP A 73 10.22 -10.54 -13.50
CA ASP A 73 11.14 -11.44 -14.19
C ASP A 73 12.39 -10.67 -14.66
N PRO A 74 13.61 -11.12 -14.30
CA PRO A 74 14.85 -10.49 -14.73
C PRO A 74 15.10 -10.56 -16.25
N ASP A 75 14.41 -11.44 -16.97
CA ASP A 75 14.39 -11.51 -18.43
C ASP A 75 13.28 -10.62 -18.98
N CYS A 76 13.66 -9.54 -19.67
CA CYS A 76 12.72 -8.52 -20.17
C CYS A 76 11.67 -9.09 -21.13
N ALA A 77 12.01 -10.09 -21.93
CA ALA A 77 11.05 -10.66 -22.88
C ALA A 77 9.97 -11.46 -22.16
N ARG A 78 10.33 -12.18 -21.09
CA ARG A 78 9.34 -12.86 -20.23
C ARG A 78 8.54 -11.88 -19.40
N ALA A 79 9.21 -10.86 -18.82
CA ALA A 79 8.55 -9.78 -18.10
C ALA A 79 7.49 -9.09 -18.96
N ASN A 80 7.83 -8.72 -20.19
CA ASN A 80 6.92 -8.11 -21.16
C ASN A 80 5.74 -9.03 -21.50
N LYS A 81 6.01 -10.29 -21.83
CA LYS A 81 4.97 -11.26 -22.12
C LYS A 81 3.99 -11.43 -20.96
N GLN A 82 4.52 -11.48 -19.73
CA GLN A 82 3.70 -11.57 -18.53
C GLN A 82 2.83 -10.32 -18.36
N ALA A 83 3.43 -9.13 -18.46
CA ALA A 83 2.71 -7.87 -18.33
C ALA A 83 1.55 -7.75 -19.34
N LEU A 84 1.79 -8.07 -20.61
CA LEU A 84 0.74 -8.05 -21.64
C LEU A 84 -0.35 -9.08 -21.36
N THR A 85 0.02 -10.30 -20.96
CA THR A 85 -0.95 -11.33 -20.59
C THR A 85 -1.82 -10.91 -19.42
N ASP A 86 -1.25 -10.30 -18.38
CA ASP A 86 -1.99 -9.85 -17.20
C ASP A 86 -2.98 -8.73 -17.55
N LEU A 87 -2.55 -7.75 -18.36
CA LEU A 87 -3.42 -6.67 -18.83
C LEU A 87 -4.56 -7.19 -19.72
N GLU A 88 -4.29 -8.15 -20.62
CA GLU A 88 -5.32 -8.80 -21.44
C GLU A 88 -6.33 -9.58 -20.61
N ASN A 89 -5.93 -10.07 -19.43
CA ASN A 89 -6.79 -10.83 -18.52
C ASN A 89 -7.40 -10.00 -17.38
N GLY A 90 -7.37 -8.68 -17.48
CA GLY A 90 -8.15 -7.79 -16.63
C GLY A 90 -7.37 -7.06 -15.55
N ALA A 91 -6.05 -7.14 -15.53
CA ALA A 91 -5.24 -6.19 -14.77
C ALA A 91 -5.39 -4.80 -15.40
N ASN A 92 -5.41 -3.77 -14.58
CA ASN A 92 -5.44 -2.38 -15.00
C ASN A 92 -4.32 -1.56 -14.35
N GLY A 93 -3.33 -2.24 -13.79
CA GLY A 93 -2.11 -1.66 -13.27
C GLY A 93 -0.98 -2.67 -13.21
N LEU A 94 0.25 -2.18 -13.22
CA LEU A 94 1.47 -2.99 -13.14
C LEU A 94 2.37 -2.45 -12.03
N THR A 95 2.93 -3.35 -11.24
CA THR A 95 4.00 -3.04 -10.28
C THR A 95 5.33 -3.53 -10.85
N LEU A 96 6.15 -2.60 -11.33
CA LEU A 96 7.49 -2.90 -11.78
C LEU A 96 8.41 -3.09 -10.57
N VAL A 97 8.90 -4.30 -10.36
CA VAL A 97 9.80 -4.60 -9.26
C VAL A 97 11.23 -4.55 -9.75
N PHE A 98 12.03 -3.69 -9.16
CA PHE A 98 13.43 -3.56 -9.51
C PHE A 98 14.31 -4.47 -8.65
N ARG A 99 15.45 -4.88 -9.18
CA ARG A 99 16.36 -5.86 -8.56
C ARG A 99 16.78 -5.48 -7.13
N ASP A 100 16.90 -4.18 -6.85
CA ASP A 100 17.34 -3.68 -5.54
C ASP A 100 16.17 -3.49 -4.54
N SER A 101 14.94 -3.83 -4.91
CA SER A 101 13.81 -3.84 -4.00
C SER A 101 13.96 -4.95 -2.95
N ILE A 102 13.54 -4.65 -1.73
CA ILE A 102 13.45 -5.64 -0.64
C ILE A 102 12.50 -6.78 -1.04
N GLY A 103 11.44 -6.45 -1.78
CA GLY A 103 10.44 -7.41 -2.27
C GLY A 103 10.87 -8.19 -3.51
N ALA A 104 12.07 -7.98 -4.04
CA ALA A 104 12.52 -8.65 -5.27
C ALA A 104 12.91 -10.12 -5.05
N TYR A 105 13.42 -10.50 -3.88
CA TYR A 105 13.81 -11.87 -3.52
C TYR A 105 14.73 -12.57 -4.56
N GLY A 106 15.63 -11.81 -5.18
CA GLY A 106 16.53 -12.30 -6.23
C GLY A 106 15.97 -12.21 -7.66
N PHE A 107 14.73 -11.76 -7.80
CA PHE A 107 14.11 -11.39 -9.09
C PHE A 107 14.26 -9.88 -9.33
N GLY A 108 13.46 -9.35 -10.23
CA GLY A 108 13.38 -7.92 -10.52
C GLY A 108 14.16 -7.51 -11.76
N ILE A 109 13.63 -6.48 -12.43
CA ILE A 109 14.22 -5.87 -13.62
C ILE A 109 15.36 -4.90 -13.25
N GLU A 110 16.28 -4.66 -14.15
CA GLU A 110 17.32 -3.65 -13.93
C GLU A 110 16.76 -2.23 -14.09
N ALA A 111 17.25 -1.29 -13.26
CA ALA A 111 16.88 0.13 -13.34
C ALA A 111 17.63 0.83 -14.50
N LYS A 112 17.37 0.39 -15.74
CA LYS A 112 17.89 0.93 -16.98
C LYS A 112 16.76 1.23 -17.96
N ALA A 113 16.86 2.33 -18.68
CA ALA A 113 15.78 2.80 -19.55
C ALA A 113 15.43 1.81 -20.68
N ASP A 114 16.42 1.19 -21.29
CA ASP A 114 16.26 0.17 -22.32
C ASP A 114 15.56 -1.09 -21.78
N VAL A 115 15.97 -1.55 -20.60
CA VAL A 115 15.38 -2.70 -19.92
C VAL A 115 13.91 -2.46 -19.58
N VAL A 116 13.60 -1.28 -19.02
CA VAL A 116 12.23 -0.90 -18.68
C VAL A 116 11.39 -0.71 -19.94
N ALA A 117 11.94 -0.12 -20.99
CA ALA A 117 11.25 0.02 -22.28
C ALA A 117 10.93 -1.34 -22.90
N ASP A 118 11.86 -2.29 -22.88
CA ASP A 118 11.63 -3.64 -23.38
C ASP A 118 10.55 -4.38 -22.56
N ALA A 119 10.57 -4.24 -21.24
CA ALA A 119 9.54 -4.83 -20.35
C ALA A 119 8.14 -4.22 -20.60
N LEU A 120 8.03 -2.96 -21.01
CA LEU A 120 6.78 -2.25 -21.28
C LEU A 120 6.41 -2.16 -22.76
N LYS A 121 7.15 -2.80 -23.62
CA LYS A 121 6.89 -2.76 -25.07
C LYS A 121 5.48 -3.27 -25.39
N GLY A 122 4.70 -2.46 -26.11
CA GLY A 122 3.32 -2.80 -26.48
C GLY A 122 2.29 -2.52 -25.38
N VAL A 123 2.69 -2.05 -24.20
CA VAL A 123 1.77 -1.55 -23.17
C VAL A 123 1.36 -0.11 -23.55
N TYR A 124 0.04 0.14 -23.58
CA TYR A 124 -0.53 1.48 -23.86
C TYR A 124 -0.59 2.28 -22.55
N LEU A 125 0.51 2.94 -22.19
CA LEU A 125 0.63 3.68 -20.92
C LEU A 125 -0.32 4.87 -20.82
N ASP A 126 -0.80 5.39 -21.95
CA ASP A 126 -1.80 6.46 -22.05
C ASP A 126 -3.26 5.97 -21.94
N ALA A 127 -3.47 4.67 -21.82
CA ALA A 127 -4.79 4.08 -21.67
C ALA A 127 -5.31 4.04 -20.21
N GLY A 128 -4.67 4.76 -19.29
CA GLY A 128 -5.05 4.80 -17.87
C GLY A 128 -4.62 3.57 -17.08
N ILE A 129 -3.50 2.96 -17.47
CA ILE A 129 -2.87 1.86 -16.72
C ILE A 129 -2.04 2.46 -15.59
N ASP A 130 -2.36 2.10 -14.36
CA ASP A 130 -1.58 2.53 -13.19
C ASP A 130 -0.22 1.83 -13.15
N ILE A 131 0.87 2.60 -13.01
CA ILE A 131 2.22 2.05 -12.85
C ILE A 131 2.75 2.37 -11.46
N SER A 132 3.14 1.34 -10.75
CA SER A 132 3.85 1.42 -9.46
C SER A 132 5.29 0.96 -9.60
N LEU A 133 6.22 1.64 -8.93
CA LEU A 133 7.63 1.28 -8.95
C LEU A 133 8.05 0.78 -7.57
N ASP A 134 8.40 -0.50 -7.45
CA ASP A 134 8.98 -1.10 -6.26
C ASP A 134 10.50 -1.18 -6.43
N CYS A 135 11.22 -0.20 -5.90
CA CYS A 135 12.61 0.07 -6.25
C CYS A 135 13.60 0.09 -5.08
N GLY A 136 13.14 -0.05 -3.85
CA GLY A 136 14.02 -0.01 -2.68
C GLY A 136 14.83 1.29 -2.59
N PRO A 137 16.11 1.25 -2.14
CA PRO A 137 16.91 2.44 -1.86
C PRO A 137 17.33 3.22 -3.12
N ARG A 138 17.25 2.61 -4.31
CA ARG A 138 17.60 3.26 -5.59
C ARG A 138 16.37 3.79 -6.35
N GLY A 139 15.36 4.25 -5.63
CA GLY A 139 14.12 4.74 -6.20
C GLY A 139 14.28 5.87 -7.22
N ARG A 140 15.26 6.76 -7.00
CA ARG A 140 15.55 7.84 -7.96
C ARG A 140 16.03 7.30 -9.31
N ASP A 141 16.94 6.33 -9.30
CA ASP A 141 17.49 5.74 -10.53
C ASP A 141 16.38 5.01 -11.31
N ALA A 142 15.54 4.27 -10.60
CA ALA A 142 14.38 3.58 -11.19
C ALA A 142 13.36 4.56 -11.79
N ALA A 143 13.07 5.67 -11.11
CA ALA A 143 12.17 6.70 -11.63
C ALA A 143 12.73 7.38 -12.89
N HIS A 144 14.03 7.67 -12.94
CA HIS A 144 14.66 8.21 -14.15
C HIS A 144 14.66 7.18 -15.29
N ALA A 145 14.98 5.91 -15.01
CA ALA A 145 14.93 4.84 -16.00
C ALA A 145 13.52 4.67 -16.58
N PHE A 146 12.49 4.72 -15.74
CA PHE A 146 11.09 4.68 -16.16
C PHE A 146 10.72 5.90 -17.03
N ALA A 147 11.07 7.11 -16.59
CA ALA A 147 10.76 8.32 -17.36
C ALA A 147 11.43 8.34 -18.75
N ASP A 148 12.67 7.87 -18.83
CA ASP A 148 13.39 7.79 -20.12
C ASP A 148 12.85 6.64 -20.99
N ALA A 149 12.43 5.52 -20.39
CA ALA A 149 11.73 4.45 -21.11
C ALA A 149 10.40 4.95 -21.70
N CYS A 150 9.58 5.70 -20.94
CA CYS A 150 8.34 6.29 -21.44
C CYS A 150 8.60 7.19 -22.64
N LYS A 151 9.61 8.05 -22.58
CA LYS A 151 10.01 8.90 -23.71
C LYS A 151 10.39 8.08 -24.95
N SER A 152 11.18 7.01 -24.77
CA SER A 152 11.62 6.14 -25.86
C SER A 152 10.47 5.38 -26.53
N LEU A 153 9.42 5.07 -25.73
CA LEU A 153 8.20 4.43 -26.20
C LEU A 153 7.18 5.42 -26.81
N GLY A 154 7.48 6.73 -26.78
CA GLY A 154 6.62 7.77 -27.35
C GLY A 154 5.55 8.32 -26.41
N PHE A 155 5.65 8.03 -25.10
CA PHE A 155 4.74 8.55 -24.08
C PHE A 155 5.42 9.70 -23.31
N PRO A 156 5.06 10.99 -23.56
CA PRO A 156 5.63 12.10 -22.81
C PRO A 156 5.17 12.09 -21.33
N ALA A 157 6.00 12.64 -20.44
CA ALA A 157 5.81 12.59 -18.98
C ALA A 157 4.47 13.18 -18.47
N ASN A 158 3.72 13.90 -19.27
CA ASN A 158 2.40 14.45 -18.94
C ASN A 158 1.22 13.55 -19.37
N THR A 159 1.47 12.38 -19.88
CA THR A 159 0.46 11.41 -20.32
C THR A 159 0.52 10.08 -19.57
N VAL A 160 1.48 9.95 -18.66
CA VAL A 160 1.68 8.75 -17.81
C VAL A 160 1.59 9.14 -16.35
#